data_ac11e2dd806eb5525c08f06133f93c55
#
_entry.id   ac11e2dd806eb5525c08f06133f93c55
#
_cell.length_a   1.000
_cell.length_b   1.000
_cell.length_c   1.000
_cell.angle_alpha   90.00
_cell.angle_beta   90.00
_cell.angle_gamma   90.00
#
_symmetry.space_group_name_H-M   'P 1'
#
loop_
_entity.id
_entity.type
_entity.pdbx_description
1 polymer ?
#
loop_
_entity_poly.entity_id
_entity_poly.type
_entity_poly.pdbx_seq_one_letter_code
_entity_poly.pdbx_strand_id
1 'polypeptide(L)'
;SVIVVGGGAAAISSAAQVATTWPDKRVDLYFPGERALLSHHSRIWAKVQRRLTDVGVVLHAGHRAVIPDGFMCDELTSEPIRWSTGQLPASADAVLWAIGRVRPNTDWLPPELLDEHGFVRVTPQLRVPGHRGVFAVGDVAATDPLRSSARNRGDGILAHNVRAEFVDRPLRSFRPPKRRWGSVLGVQPDGLEVFTPKGQAFRFPAWSFDRVLMPVIVRWGIYRGVRDNQPINLAP
;
A
#
# COMPACT_ATOMS: atom_id res chain seq x y z
N SER A 1 -20.15 0.02 -15.52
CA SER A 1 -19.75 1.00 -14.49
C SER A 1 -19.03 0.29 -13.34
N VAL A 2 -18.04 0.95 -12.78
CA VAL A 2 -17.27 0.43 -11.62
C VAL A 2 -17.20 1.52 -10.56
N ILE A 3 -17.50 1.16 -9.32
CA ILE A 3 -17.25 2.00 -8.16
C ILE A 3 -16.01 1.48 -7.43
N VAL A 4 -15.10 2.39 -7.09
CA VAL A 4 -13.98 2.12 -6.19
C VAL A 4 -14.22 2.87 -4.89
N VAL A 5 -14.19 2.15 -3.76
CA VAL A 5 -14.41 2.73 -2.41
C VAL A 5 -13.10 2.76 -1.64
N GLY A 6 -12.64 3.96 -1.30
CA GLY A 6 -11.44 4.16 -0.49
C GLY A 6 -10.63 5.40 -0.86
N GLY A 7 -9.88 5.93 0.10
CA GLY A 7 -9.04 7.12 -0.08
C GLY A 7 -7.53 6.84 0.00
N GLY A 8 -7.13 5.58 -0.01
CA GLY A 8 -5.73 5.15 0.05
C GLY A 8 -5.08 4.95 -1.32
N ALA A 9 -3.78 4.65 -1.34
CA ALA A 9 -3.04 4.40 -2.57
C ALA A 9 -3.60 3.21 -3.38
N ALA A 10 -4.11 2.18 -2.72
CA ALA A 10 -4.75 1.05 -3.39
C ALA A 10 -5.98 1.47 -4.20
N ALA A 11 -6.90 2.23 -3.57
CA ALA A 11 -8.08 2.75 -4.25
C ALA A 11 -7.72 3.62 -5.47
N ILE A 12 -6.77 4.53 -5.29
CA ILE A 12 -6.28 5.42 -6.34
C ILE A 12 -5.69 4.63 -7.51
N SER A 13 -4.79 3.68 -7.20
CA SER A 13 -4.15 2.84 -8.22
C SER A 13 -5.19 1.99 -8.96
N SER A 14 -6.14 1.39 -8.25
CA SER A 14 -7.19 0.57 -8.85
C SER A 14 -8.10 1.40 -9.76
N ALA A 15 -8.57 2.57 -9.30
CA ALA A 15 -9.41 3.44 -10.12
C ALA A 15 -8.69 3.89 -11.40
N ALA A 16 -7.42 4.33 -11.28
CA ALA A 16 -6.61 4.72 -12.43
C ALA A 16 -6.41 3.55 -13.40
N GLN A 17 -6.12 2.36 -12.88
CA GLN A 17 -5.87 1.18 -13.71
C GLN A 17 -7.13 0.72 -14.45
N VAL A 18 -8.27 0.68 -13.75
CA VAL A 18 -9.55 0.32 -14.38
C VAL A 18 -9.90 1.30 -15.49
N ALA A 19 -9.84 2.62 -15.23
CA ALA A 19 -10.15 3.64 -16.20
C ALA A 19 -9.20 3.63 -17.42
N THR A 20 -7.92 3.33 -17.20
CA THR A 20 -6.93 3.25 -18.29
C THR A 20 -7.09 1.99 -19.13
N THR A 21 -7.42 0.85 -18.49
CA THR A 21 -7.58 -0.43 -19.19
C THR A 21 -8.89 -0.52 -19.98
N TRP A 22 -9.95 0.09 -19.43
CA TRP A 22 -11.30 0.10 -20.05
C TRP A 22 -11.84 1.53 -20.16
N PRO A 23 -11.37 2.33 -21.11
CA PRO A 23 -11.69 3.75 -21.21
C PRO A 23 -13.17 4.02 -21.56
N ASP A 24 -13.91 3.03 -22.03
CA ASP A 24 -15.36 3.06 -22.28
C ASP A 24 -16.19 2.84 -21.01
N LYS A 25 -15.58 2.45 -19.90
CA LYS A 25 -16.27 2.20 -18.63
C LYS A 25 -16.26 3.46 -17.76
N ARG A 26 -17.41 3.74 -17.17
CA ARG A 26 -17.51 4.76 -16.11
C ARG A 26 -16.85 4.23 -14.85
N VAL A 27 -15.93 5.01 -14.27
CA VAL A 27 -15.25 4.71 -13.01
C VAL A 27 -15.49 5.84 -12.03
N ASP A 28 -16.12 5.53 -10.90
CA ASP A 28 -16.42 6.46 -9.82
C ASP A 28 -15.57 6.10 -8.58
N LEU A 29 -14.81 7.06 -8.05
CA LEU A 29 -13.98 6.87 -6.84
C LEU A 29 -14.57 7.65 -5.66
N TYR A 30 -15.00 6.93 -4.63
CA TYR A 30 -15.57 7.49 -3.42
C TYR A 30 -14.60 7.42 -2.24
N PHE A 31 -14.45 8.52 -1.50
CA PHE A 31 -13.57 8.58 -0.33
C PHE A 31 -14.12 9.50 0.78
N PRO A 32 -13.81 9.23 2.08
CA PRO A 32 -14.54 9.81 3.22
C PRO A 32 -14.14 11.25 3.57
N GLY A 33 -12.99 11.74 3.14
CA GLY A 33 -12.50 13.09 3.46
C GLY A 33 -12.67 14.06 2.29
N GLU A 34 -12.31 15.32 2.50
CA GLU A 34 -12.23 16.34 1.43
C GLU A 34 -11.15 15.99 0.40
N ARG A 35 -10.15 15.22 0.81
CA ARG A 35 -9.10 14.70 -0.07
C ARG A 35 -8.79 13.23 0.23
N ALA A 36 -8.32 12.52 -0.77
CA ALA A 36 -7.71 11.21 -0.60
C ALA A 36 -6.22 11.32 -0.20
N LEU A 37 -5.55 10.21 0.00
CA LEU A 37 -4.12 10.10 0.33
C LEU A 37 -3.73 10.88 1.60
N LEU A 38 -4.51 10.77 2.68
CA LEU A 38 -4.26 11.47 3.94
C LEU A 38 -2.88 11.18 4.55
N SER A 39 -2.35 9.98 4.35
CA SER A 39 -1.00 9.57 4.81
C SER A 39 0.15 10.11 3.95
N HIS A 40 -0.17 10.81 2.84
CA HIS A 40 0.80 11.42 1.92
C HIS A 40 0.83 12.95 2.07
N HIS A 41 1.84 13.57 1.47
CA HIS A 41 1.91 15.03 1.42
C HIS A 41 0.76 15.60 0.56
N SER A 42 0.15 16.73 0.96
CA SER A 42 -1.01 17.35 0.28
C SER A 42 -0.77 17.65 -1.21
N ARG A 43 0.45 18.06 -1.57
CA ARG A 43 0.86 18.30 -2.98
C ARG A 43 0.69 17.08 -3.88
N ILE A 44 0.76 15.87 -3.31
CA ILE A 44 0.58 14.62 -4.07
C ILE A 44 -0.87 14.52 -4.52
N TRP A 45 -1.83 14.80 -3.63
CA TRP A 45 -3.24 14.72 -3.97
C TRP A 45 -3.62 15.64 -5.14
N ALA A 46 -3.20 16.90 -5.10
CA ALA A 46 -3.51 17.85 -6.18
C ALA A 46 -3.02 17.38 -7.56
N LYS A 47 -1.89 16.66 -7.62
CA LYS A 47 -1.37 16.09 -8.87
C LYS A 47 -2.09 14.82 -9.27
N VAL A 48 -2.32 13.92 -8.32
CA VAL A 48 -3.02 12.65 -8.54
C VAL A 48 -4.47 12.90 -8.94
N GLN A 49 -5.15 13.84 -8.30
CA GLN A 49 -6.52 14.24 -8.64
C GLN A 49 -6.64 14.62 -10.12
N ARG A 50 -5.76 15.48 -10.61
CA ARG A 50 -5.74 15.86 -12.05
C ARG A 50 -5.55 14.63 -12.94
N ARG A 51 -4.57 13.78 -12.60
CA ARG A 51 -4.31 12.56 -13.39
C ARG A 51 -5.49 11.59 -13.43
N LEU A 52 -6.22 11.44 -12.33
CA LEU A 52 -7.43 10.63 -12.28
C LEU A 52 -8.53 11.22 -13.17
N THR A 53 -8.74 12.53 -13.08
CA THR A 53 -9.72 13.23 -13.94
C THR A 53 -9.34 13.13 -15.41
N ASP A 54 -8.05 13.27 -15.76
CA ASP A 54 -7.55 13.17 -17.14
C ASP A 54 -7.83 11.78 -17.76
N VAL A 55 -7.85 10.71 -16.96
CA VAL A 55 -8.21 9.35 -17.41
C VAL A 55 -9.69 9.01 -17.22
N GLY A 56 -10.53 9.99 -16.91
CA GLY A 56 -11.98 9.84 -16.86
C GLY A 56 -12.56 9.32 -15.54
N VAL A 57 -11.78 9.28 -14.46
CA VAL A 57 -12.30 8.91 -13.13
C VAL A 57 -13.09 10.07 -12.53
N VAL A 58 -14.33 9.79 -12.12
CA VAL A 58 -15.18 10.74 -11.38
C VAL A 58 -14.91 10.63 -9.89
N LEU A 59 -14.64 11.78 -9.25
CA LEU A 59 -14.22 11.82 -7.84
C LEU A 59 -15.36 12.28 -6.94
N HIS A 60 -15.65 11.51 -5.89
CA HIS A 60 -16.69 11.77 -4.89
C HIS A 60 -16.08 11.88 -3.49
N ALA A 61 -15.80 13.10 -3.08
CA ALA A 61 -15.31 13.40 -1.73
C ALA A 61 -16.43 13.33 -0.68
N GLY A 62 -16.09 13.18 0.59
CA GLY A 62 -17.02 13.22 1.70
C GLY A 62 -17.95 12.00 1.84
N HIS A 63 -17.69 10.90 1.16
CA HIS A 63 -18.51 9.69 1.18
C HIS A 63 -17.86 8.59 2.02
N ARG A 64 -18.43 8.29 3.18
CA ARG A 64 -17.98 7.19 4.04
C ARG A 64 -18.93 6.01 3.90
N ALA A 65 -18.45 4.95 3.28
CA ALA A 65 -19.24 3.73 3.08
C ALA A 65 -19.61 3.06 4.42
N VAL A 66 -20.83 2.55 4.48
CA VAL A 66 -21.27 1.59 5.49
C VAL A 66 -20.83 0.21 5.02
N ILE A 67 -20.04 -0.47 5.85
CA ILE A 67 -19.58 -1.82 5.55
C ILE A 67 -20.60 -2.79 6.13
N PRO A 68 -21.15 -3.73 5.34
CA PRO A 68 -22.04 -4.76 5.85
C PRO A 68 -21.37 -5.59 6.95
N ASP A 69 -22.16 -6.02 7.93
CA ASP A 69 -21.68 -6.86 9.01
C ASP A 69 -21.14 -8.18 8.45
N GLY A 70 -19.95 -8.59 8.94
CA GLY A 70 -19.28 -9.80 8.50
C GLY A 70 -18.57 -9.70 7.14
N PHE A 71 -18.72 -8.59 6.40
CA PHE A 71 -18.05 -8.42 5.13
C PHE A 71 -16.57 -8.05 5.30
N MET A 72 -15.67 -8.84 4.75
CA MET A 72 -14.21 -8.69 4.88
C MET A 72 -13.59 -7.73 3.84
N CYS A 73 -14.37 -7.25 2.87
CA CYS A 73 -13.92 -6.39 1.77
C CYS A 73 -12.86 -7.03 0.86
N ASP A 74 -12.90 -8.33 0.71
CA ASP A 74 -11.94 -9.16 -0.03
C ASP A 74 -12.48 -9.67 -1.37
N GLU A 75 -13.72 -9.30 -1.71
CA GLU A 75 -14.37 -9.63 -2.98
C GLU A 75 -15.00 -8.40 -3.65
N LEU A 76 -15.28 -8.51 -4.94
CA LEU A 76 -16.08 -7.55 -5.67
C LEU A 76 -17.55 -7.74 -5.34
N THR A 77 -18.29 -6.66 -5.17
CA THR A 77 -19.74 -6.70 -4.95
C THR A 77 -20.46 -5.91 -6.05
N SER A 78 -21.78 -6.10 -6.15
CA SER A 78 -22.68 -5.30 -7.01
C SER A 78 -23.82 -4.65 -6.23
N GLU A 79 -23.90 -4.92 -4.93
CA GLU A 79 -24.90 -4.34 -4.05
C GLU A 79 -24.75 -2.82 -3.93
N PRO A 80 -25.88 -2.09 -3.83
CA PRO A 80 -25.84 -0.63 -3.63
C PRO A 80 -25.09 -0.25 -2.36
N ILE A 81 -24.15 0.69 -2.50
CA ILE A 81 -23.35 1.19 -1.38
C ILE A 81 -24.16 2.25 -0.63
N ARG A 82 -24.32 2.07 0.68
CA ARG A 82 -24.86 3.08 1.57
C ARG A 82 -23.74 3.91 2.21
N TRP A 83 -24.03 5.17 2.44
CA TRP A 83 -23.08 6.12 3.02
C TRP A 83 -23.53 6.54 4.43
N SER A 84 -22.67 6.40 5.42
CA SER A 84 -22.91 6.89 6.79
C SER A 84 -22.89 8.42 6.89
N THR A 85 -22.50 9.08 5.82
CA THR A 85 -22.44 10.55 5.68
C THR A 85 -23.70 11.16 5.07
N GLY A 86 -24.74 10.35 4.83
CA GLY A 86 -26.10 10.83 4.51
C GLY A 86 -26.44 11.01 3.04
N GLN A 87 -25.54 10.72 2.11
CA GLN A 87 -25.80 10.78 0.67
C GLN A 87 -26.69 9.60 0.23
N LEU A 88 -27.33 9.74 -0.93
CA LEU A 88 -28.11 8.67 -1.56
C LEU A 88 -27.19 7.47 -1.90
N PRO A 89 -27.71 6.23 -1.79
CA PRO A 89 -26.99 5.04 -2.17
C PRO A 89 -26.46 5.12 -3.62
N ALA A 90 -25.28 4.58 -3.87
CA ALA A 90 -24.70 4.49 -5.19
C ALA A 90 -24.66 3.03 -5.66
N SER A 91 -24.94 2.80 -6.94
CA SER A 91 -24.94 1.49 -7.58
C SER A 91 -24.03 1.46 -8.80
N ALA A 92 -23.40 0.32 -9.05
CA ALA A 92 -22.61 0.03 -10.23
C ALA A 92 -22.65 -1.47 -10.53
N ASP A 93 -22.17 -1.86 -11.72
CA ASP A 93 -22.06 -3.28 -12.09
C ASP A 93 -21.03 -4.03 -11.24
N ALA A 94 -20.01 -3.29 -10.76
CA ALA A 94 -19.01 -3.84 -9.84
C ALA A 94 -18.55 -2.77 -8.84
N VAL A 95 -18.34 -3.19 -7.59
CA VAL A 95 -17.81 -2.39 -6.49
C VAL A 95 -16.51 -3.01 -6.00
N LEU A 96 -15.42 -2.24 -6.06
CA LEU A 96 -14.11 -2.61 -5.55
C LEU A 96 -13.88 -1.92 -4.20
N TRP A 97 -13.72 -2.71 -3.15
CA TRP A 97 -13.50 -2.23 -1.80
C TRP A 97 -12.00 -2.09 -1.50
N ALA A 98 -11.53 -0.86 -1.33
CA ALA A 98 -10.13 -0.55 -1.03
C ALA A 98 -10.02 0.38 0.20
N ILE A 99 -10.76 0.05 1.24
CA ILE A 99 -10.98 0.89 2.43
C ILE A 99 -9.85 0.82 3.47
N GLY A 100 -8.78 0.07 3.18
CA GLY A 100 -7.59 0.03 4.04
C GLY A 100 -7.76 -0.75 5.34
N ARG A 101 -8.80 -1.56 5.49
CA ARG A 101 -8.86 -2.57 6.54
C ARG A 101 -7.89 -3.68 6.19
N VAL A 102 -6.74 -3.67 6.82
CA VAL A 102 -5.75 -4.74 6.70
C VAL A 102 -5.78 -5.54 7.98
N ARG A 103 -6.23 -6.78 7.90
CA ARG A 103 -5.99 -7.78 8.94
C ARG A 103 -4.75 -8.54 8.53
N PRO A 104 -3.68 -8.54 9.33
CA PRO A 104 -2.48 -9.30 8.99
C PRO A 104 -2.79 -10.80 9.06
N ASN A 105 -2.18 -11.61 8.19
CA ASN A 105 -2.30 -13.06 8.23
C ASN A 105 -1.38 -13.63 9.32
N THR A 106 -1.79 -13.47 10.57
CA THR A 106 -1.04 -13.80 11.78
C THR A 106 -1.80 -14.71 12.74
N ASP A 107 -2.97 -15.20 12.35
CA ASP A 107 -3.83 -16.06 13.18
C ASP A 107 -3.17 -17.39 13.57
N TRP A 108 -2.11 -17.79 12.88
CA TRP A 108 -1.28 -18.95 13.17
C TRP A 108 -0.18 -18.69 14.22
N LEU A 109 0.04 -17.43 14.60
CA LEU A 109 1.03 -17.06 15.62
C LEU A 109 0.40 -17.08 17.02
N PRO A 110 1.21 -17.34 18.07
CA PRO A 110 0.77 -17.20 19.44
C PRO A 110 0.22 -15.79 19.72
N PRO A 111 -0.98 -15.67 20.34
CA PRO A 111 -1.62 -14.36 20.59
C PRO A 111 -0.76 -13.40 21.40
N GLU A 112 0.09 -13.92 22.31
CA GLU A 112 1.01 -13.11 23.13
C GLU A 112 2.08 -12.36 22.31
N LEU A 113 2.31 -12.73 21.06
CA LEU A 113 3.21 -12.03 20.16
C LEU A 113 2.52 -10.87 19.44
N LEU A 114 1.18 -10.82 19.46
CA LEU A 114 0.37 -9.90 18.66
C LEU A 114 -0.08 -8.69 19.48
N ASP A 115 -0.31 -7.57 18.79
CA ASP A 115 -1.00 -6.42 19.37
C ASP A 115 -2.54 -6.60 19.26
N GLU A 116 -3.30 -5.64 19.77
CA GLU A 116 -4.78 -5.63 19.75
C GLU A 116 -5.39 -5.64 18.33
N HIS A 117 -4.57 -5.34 17.31
CA HIS A 117 -4.96 -5.33 15.91
C HIS A 117 -4.44 -6.54 15.13
N GLY A 118 -3.82 -7.51 15.80
CA GLY A 118 -3.27 -8.73 15.22
C GLY A 118 -1.89 -8.57 14.58
N PHE A 119 -1.19 -7.45 14.73
CA PHE A 119 0.17 -7.28 14.21
C PHE A 119 1.20 -7.77 15.23
N VAL A 120 2.31 -8.32 14.72
CA VAL A 120 3.42 -8.76 15.57
C VAL A 120 4.04 -7.57 16.31
N ARG A 121 4.02 -7.60 17.65
CA ARG A 121 4.64 -6.57 18.47
C ARG A 121 6.14 -6.55 18.28
N VAL A 122 6.71 -5.37 18.05
CA VAL A 122 8.16 -5.19 17.90
C VAL A 122 8.66 -3.97 18.64
N THR A 123 9.90 -4.03 19.10
CA THR A 123 10.66 -2.87 19.59
C THR A 123 11.13 -2.01 18.42
N PRO A 124 11.67 -0.80 18.67
CA PRO A 124 12.34 -0.05 17.62
C PRO A 124 13.47 -0.79 16.91
N GLN A 125 14.06 -1.80 17.54
CA GLN A 125 15.07 -2.67 16.95
C GLN A 125 14.48 -3.80 16.10
N LEU A 126 13.15 -3.80 15.85
CA LEU A 126 12.41 -4.81 15.11
C LEU A 126 12.39 -6.20 15.80
N ARG A 127 12.75 -6.27 17.08
CA ARG A 127 12.75 -7.49 17.88
C ARG A 127 11.42 -7.66 18.60
N VAL A 128 10.93 -8.88 18.69
CA VAL A 128 9.74 -9.20 19.46
C VAL A 128 10.07 -9.11 20.96
N PRO A 129 9.32 -8.32 21.77
CA PRO A 129 9.57 -8.18 23.19
C PRO A 129 9.55 -9.51 23.93
N GLY A 130 10.50 -9.72 24.83
CA GLY A 130 10.60 -10.98 25.62
C GLY A 130 11.19 -12.18 24.87
N HIS A 131 11.40 -12.09 23.54
CA HIS A 131 11.88 -13.21 22.74
C HIS A 131 13.22 -12.86 22.07
N ARG A 132 14.28 -13.51 22.56
CA ARG A 132 15.60 -13.40 21.96
C ARG A 132 15.62 -14.14 20.61
N GLY A 133 16.27 -13.55 19.60
CA GLY A 133 16.36 -14.16 18.26
C GLY A 133 15.10 -14.05 17.39
N VAL A 134 14.01 -13.47 17.91
CA VAL A 134 12.75 -13.31 17.17
C VAL A 134 12.57 -11.88 16.73
N PHE A 135 12.40 -11.68 15.42
CA PHE A 135 12.25 -10.37 14.80
C PHE A 135 11.07 -10.37 13.81
N ALA A 136 10.49 -9.20 13.59
CA ALA A 136 9.49 -9.02 12.52
C ALA A 136 9.66 -7.68 11.79
N VAL A 137 9.39 -7.70 10.49
CA VAL A 137 9.49 -6.53 9.59
C VAL A 137 8.40 -6.60 8.53
N GLY A 138 8.03 -5.47 7.96
CA GLY A 138 7.03 -5.38 6.89
C GLY A 138 5.60 -5.24 7.41
N ASP A 139 4.66 -5.67 6.57
CA ASP A 139 3.24 -5.38 6.78
C ASP A 139 2.63 -6.14 7.98
N VAL A 140 3.27 -7.21 8.43
CA VAL A 140 2.84 -7.97 9.62
C VAL A 140 3.33 -7.37 10.94
N ALA A 141 4.32 -6.48 10.90
CA ALA A 141 4.96 -5.95 12.10
C ALA A 141 4.35 -4.63 12.58
N ALA A 142 4.11 -4.49 13.87
CA ALA A 142 3.61 -3.27 14.51
C ALA A 142 4.69 -2.19 14.64
N THR A 143 5.39 -1.86 13.55
CA THR A 143 6.52 -0.92 13.56
C THR A 143 6.10 0.54 13.67
N ASP A 144 5.03 0.90 13.00
CA ASP A 144 4.51 2.28 12.89
C ASP A 144 3.11 2.27 12.26
N PRO A 145 2.33 3.35 12.40
CA PRO A 145 0.98 3.43 11.82
C PRO A 145 0.93 3.27 10.30
N LEU A 146 2.03 3.53 9.60
CA LEU A 146 2.12 3.41 8.15
C LEU A 146 2.52 2.00 7.67
N ARG A 147 2.86 1.09 8.61
CA ARG A 147 3.37 -0.27 8.30
C ARG A 147 4.48 -0.23 7.24
N SER A 148 5.48 0.62 7.48
CA SER A 148 6.41 1.04 6.42
C SER A 148 7.80 0.41 6.49
N SER A 149 8.06 -0.48 7.45
CA SER A 149 9.43 -0.96 7.75
C SER A 149 10.10 -1.67 6.56
N ALA A 150 9.40 -2.53 5.83
CA ALA A 150 9.96 -3.19 4.64
C ALA A 150 10.36 -2.19 3.54
N ARG A 151 9.56 -1.13 3.34
CA ARG A 151 9.78 -0.11 2.30
C ARG A 151 10.89 0.90 2.64
N ASN A 152 11.25 1.01 3.92
CA ASN A 152 12.14 2.06 4.44
C ASN A 152 13.41 1.47 5.07
N ARG A 153 13.99 0.48 4.41
CA ARG A 153 15.27 -0.16 4.79
C ARG A 153 15.23 -0.89 6.13
N GLY A 154 14.06 -1.26 6.63
CA GLY A 154 13.92 -2.11 7.82
C GLY A 154 14.52 -3.49 7.61
N ASP A 155 14.50 -4.00 6.37
CA ASP A 155 15.19 -5.23 5.95
C ASP A 155 16.70 -5.20 6.25
N GLY A 156 17.38 -4.10 5.90
CA GLY A 156 18.80 -3.93 6.19
C GLY A 156 19.10 -3.77 7.69
N ILE A 157 18.20 -3.10 8.44
CA ILE A 157 18.29 -3.01 9.89
C ILE A 157 18.09 -4.38 10.52
N LEU A 158 17.07 -5.12 10.07
CA LEU A 158 16.79 -6.48 10.52
C LEU A 158 18.00 -7.40 10.29
N ALA A 159 18.56 -7.41 9.09
CA ALA A 159 19.73 -8.22 8.76
C ALA A 159 20.96 -7.87 9.63
N HIS A 160 21.16 -6.57 9.92
CA HIS A 160 22.18 -6.13 10.87
C HIS A 160 21.88 -6.64 12.29
N ASN A 161 20.66 -6.49 12.76
CA ASN A 161 20.26 -6.81 14.13
C ASN A 161 20.33 -8.32 14.40
N VAL A 162 19.90 -9.14 13.44
CA VAL A 162 20.06 -10.60 13.54
C VAL A 162 21.53 -10.97 13.71
N ARG A 163 22.43 -10.43 12.88
CA ARG A 163 23.89 -10.69 13.01
C ARG A 163 24.44 -10.14 14.32
N ALA A 164 24.05 -8.94 14.71
CA ALA A 164 24.54 -8.29 15.93
C ALA A 164 24.16 -9.09 17.20
N GLU A 165 22.96 -9.70 17.21
CA GLU A 165 22.52 -10.51 18.33
C GLU A 165 23.32 -11.81 18.48
N PHE A 166 23.77 -12.43 17.38
CA PHE A 166 24.65 -13.61 17.41
C PHE A 166 26.02 -13.33 18.01
N VAL A 167 26.51 -12.08 17.89
CA VAL A 167 27.87 -11.68 18.34
C VAL A 167 27.82 -10.66 19.47
N ASP A 168 26.66 -10.54 20.12
CA ASP A 168 26.39 -9.66 21.27
C ASP A 168 26.81 -8.19 21.02
N ARG A 169 26.47 -7.66 19.85
CA ARG A 169 26.70 -6.26 19.46
C ARG A 169 25.44 -5.41 19.59
N PRO A 170 25.57 -4.07 19.72
CA PRO A 170 24.42 -3.17 19.81
C PRO A 170 23.52 -3.25 18.59
N LEU A 171 22.21 -3.32 18.83
CA LEU A 171 21.18 -3.32 17.81
C LEU A 171 20.91 -1.90 17.28
N ARG A 172 20.52 -1.80 16.01
CA ARG A 172 20.11 -0.55 15.37
C ARG A 172 18.61 -0.36 15.43
N SER A 173 18.16 0.89 15.59
CA SER A 173 16.74 1.23 15.63
C SER A 173 16.21 1.61 14.26
N PHE A 174 15.05 1.10 13.91
CA PHE A 174 14.24 1.56 12.79
C PHE A 174 13.60 2.91 13.15
N ARG A 175 13.63 3.85 12.20
CA ARG A 175 12.98 5.16 12.31
C ARG A 175 11.95 5.28 11.21
N PRO A 176 10.65 5.22 11.52
CA PRO A 176 9.61 5.31 10.52
C PRO A 176 9.55 6.69 9.87
N PRO A 177 9.23 6.78 8.59
CA PRO A 177 8.99 8.06 7.94
C PRO A 177 7.69 8.68 8.45
N LYS A 178 7.62 10.02 8.47
CA LYS A 178 6.41 10.74 8.88
C LYS A 178 5.25 10.62 7.86
N ARG A 179 5.55 10.30 6.61
CA ARG A 179 4.58 10.21 5.51
C ARG A 179 4.92 9.08 4.56
N ARG A 180 3.90 8.52 3.95
CA ARG A 180 4.09 7.56 2.86
C ARG A 180 4.70 8.24 1.64
N TRP A 181 5.44 7.45 0.86
CA TRP A 181 6.07 7.82 -0.40
C TRP A 181 6.04 6.64 -1.37
N GLY A 182 6.36 6.87 -2.64
CA GLY A 182 6.33 5.86 -3.68
C GLY A 182 5.31 6.20 -4.77
N SER A 183 4.98 5.23 -5.63
CA SER A 183 3.92 5.39 -6.62
C SER A 183 2.56 5.19 -5.97
N VAL A 184 1.57 5.96 -6.41
CA VAL A 184 0.17 5.85 -5.96
C VAL A 184 -0.82 5.62 -7.11
N LEU A 185 -0.40 5.85 -8.36
CA LEU A 185 -1.20 5.60 -9.56
C LEU A 185 -0.88 4.23 -10.18
N GLY A 186 0.23 3.60 -9.76
CA GLY A 186 0.76 2.43 -10.46
C GLY A 186 1.44 2.79 -11.78
N VAL A 187 1.69 1.78 -12.62
CA VAL A 187 2.24 1.97 -13.96
C VAL A 187 1.11 2.46 -14.87
N GLN A 188 1.36 3.56 -15.57
CA GLN A 188 0.44 4.17 -16.53
C GLN A 188 1.04 4.05 -17.93
N PRO A 189 0.28 4.26 -19.03
CA PRO A 189 0.80 4.17 -20.38
C PRO A 189 2.00 5.08 -20.66
N ASP A 190 2.09 6.22 -19.96
CA ASP A 190 3.20 7.19 -20.06
C ASP A 190 4.34 6.91 -19.07
N GLY A 191 4.24 5.85 -18.24
CA GLY A 191 5.27 5.41 -17.33
C GLY A 191 4.83 5.34 -15.86
N LEU A 192 5.82 5.36 -14.96
CA LEU A 192 5.62 5.28 -13.51
C LEU A 192 5.98 6.60 -12.84
N GLU A 193 5.04 7.19 -12.14
CA GLU A 193 5.28 8.36 -11.31
C GLU A 193 5.52 7.97 -9.85
N VAL A 194 6.64 8.44 -9.28
CA VAL A 194 7.06 8.17 -7.90
C VAL A 194 7.14 9.47 -7.13
N PHE A 195 6.53 9.50 -5.94
CA PHE A 195 6.46 10.67 -5.09
C PHE A 195 7.38 10.54 -3.87
N THR A 196 8.08 11.63 -3.52
CA THR A 196 8.86 11.72 -2.29
C THR A 196 7.99 12.01 -1.07
N PRO A 197 8.51 11.83 0.17
CA PRO A 197 7.80 12.24 1.39
C PRO A 197 7.47 13.73 1.45
N LYS A 198 8.18 14.58 0.67
CA LYS A 198 7.97 16.02 0.56
C LYS A 198 6.99 16.42 -0.54
N GLY A 199 6.44 15.44 -1.28
CA GLY A 199 5.48 15.67 -2.36
C GLY A 199 6.08 16.06 -3.70
N GLN A 200 7.39 15.94 -3.86
CA GLN A 200 8.05 16.03 -5.16
C GLN A 200 7.77 14.75 -5.95
N ALA A 201 7.70 14.86 -7.26
CA ALA A 201 7.47 13.72 -8.13
C ALA A 201 8.59 13.57 -9.16
N PHE A 202 8.95 12.34 -9.44
CA PHE A 202 9.69 12.03 -10.67
C PHE A 202 8.94 10.98 -11.47
N ARG A 203 9.09 11.05 -12.78
CA ARG A 203 8.49 10.11 -13.71
C ARG A 203 9.58 9.26 -14.34
N PHE A 204 9.37 7.96 -14.30
CA PHE A 204 10.07 6.99 -15.12
C PHE A 204 9.24 6.79 -16.40
N PRO A 205 9.72 7.23 -17.58
CA PRO A 205 9.01 7.00 -18.85
C PRO A 205 8.77 5.50 -19.08
N ALA A 206 7.72 5.16 -19.83
CA ALA A 206 7.34 3.75 -20.06
C ALA A 206 8.52 2.91 -20.59
N TRP A 207 9.30 3.42 -21.53
CA TRP A 207 10.47 2.74 -22.10
C TRP A 207 11.55 2.42 -21.06
N SER A 208 11.64 3.22 -19.97
CA SER A 208 12.65 3.02 -18.93
C SER A 208 12.26 1.97 -17.90
N PHE A 209 11.03 1.54 -17.87
CA PHE A 209 10.52 0.60 -16.88
C PHE A 209 11.26 -0.74 -16.96
N ASP A 210 11.22 -1.40 -18.12
CA ASP A 210 11.83 -2.71 -18.32
C ASP A 210 13.35 -2.64 -18.51
N ARG A 211 13.88 -1.53 -19.04
CA ARG A 211 15.30 -1.40 -19.35
C ARG A 211 16.15 -0.88 -18.19
N VAL A 212 15.57 -0.06 -17.32
CA VAL A 212 16.29 0.60 -16.22
C VAL A 212 15.67 0.34 -14.87
N LEU A 213 14.36 0.61 -14.69
CA LEU A 213 13.71 0.54 -13.40
C LEU A 213 13.76 -0.89 -12.84
N MET A 214 13.28 -1.87 -13.60
CA MET A 214 13.25 -3.26 -13.15
C MET A 214 14.64 -3.88 -12.98
N PRO A 215 15.55 -3.89 -13.98
CA PRO A 215 16.83 -4.54 -13.83
C PRO A 215 17.77 -3.80 -12.87
N VAL A 216 17.83 -2.48 -12.92
CA VAL A 216 18.81 -1.71 -12.14
C VAL A 216 18.27 -1.33 -10.76
N ILE A 217 17.15 -0.59 -10.72
CA ILE A 217 16.66 -0.04 -9.45
C ILE A 217 16.03 -1.12 -8.58
N VAL A 218 15.18 -1.96 -9.14
CA VAL A 218 14.48 -3.01 -8.39
C VAL A 218 15.45 -4.15 -8.07
N ARG A 219 16.01 -4.80 -9.10
CA ARG A 219 16.86 -5.99 -8.91
C ARG A 219 18.16 -5.68 -8.16
N TRP A 220 18.91 -4.68 -8.59
CA TRP A 220 20.19 -4.32 -7.96
C TRP A 220 20.05 -3.39 -6.75
N GLY A 221 19.12 -2.44 -6.80
CA GLY A 221 18.94 -1.44 -5.73
C GLY A 221 18.14 -1.95 -4.55
N ILE A 222 17.00 -2.62 -4.82
CA ILE A 222 16.08 -3.08 -3.77
C ILE A 222 16.45 -4.49 -3.29
N TYR A 223 16.65 -5.43 -4.22
CA TYR A 223 16.93 -6.84 -3.92
C TYR A 223 18.42 -7.16 -3.80
N ARG A 224 19.24 -6.25 -3.31
CA ARG A 224 20.67 -6.45 -3.12
C ARG A 224 20.97 -7.80 -2.46
N GLY A 225 21.71 -8.67 -3.17
CA GLY A 225 22.21 -9.95 -2.65
C GLY A 225 21.19 -11.09 -2.66
N VAL A 226 19.96 -10.87 -3.10
CA VAL A 226 19.07 -11.97 -3.45
C VAL A 226 19.45 -12.46 -4.83
N ARG A 227 20.08 -13.63 -4.90
CA ARG A 227 20.38 -14.32 -6.17
C ARG A 227 19.18 -15.22 -6.47
N ASP A 228 18.50 -14.96 -7.58
CA ASP A 228 17.57 -15.93 -8.17
C ASP A 228 18.40 -17.11 -8.70
N ASN A 229 18.59 -18.12 -7.87
CA ASN A 229 19.27 -19.34 -8.28
C ASN A 229 18.32 -20.36 -8.88
N GLN A 230 17.02 -20.04 -9.05
CA GLN A 230 16.07 -20.92 -9.73
C GLN A 230 15.16 -20.10 -10.65
N PRO A 231 14.92 -20.56 -11.90
CA PRO A 231 13.84 -20.01 -12.70
C PRO A 231 12.53 -20.32 -11.96
N ILE A 232 11.72 -19.29 -11.73
CA ILE A 232 10.34 -19.47 -11.29
C ILE A 232 9.63 -20.15 -12.46
N ASN A 233 9.48 -21.46 -12.39
CA ASN A 233 8.55 -22.19 -13.26
C ASN A 233 7.14 -21.76 -12.84
N LEU A 234 6.65 -20.70 -13.45
CA LEU A 234 5.23 -20.44 -13.53
C LEU A 234 4.69 -21.47 -14.53
N ALA A 235 4.35 -22.66 -14.03
CA ALA A 235 3.52 -23.60 -14.78
C ALA A 235 2.14 -22.96 -14.99
N PRO A 236 1.50 -23.16 -16.17
CA PRO A 236 0.26 -22.53 -16.56
C PRO A 236 -0.93 -22.92 -15.68
#